data_2545cfcec924eeaf814a42830f86e707
#
_entry.id   2545cfcec924eeaf814a42830f86e707
#
_cell.length_a   1.000
_cell.length_b   1.000
_cell.length_c   1.000
_cell.angle_alpha   90.00
_cell.angle_beta   90.00
_cell.angle_gamma   90.00
#
_symmetry.space_group_name_H-M   'P 1'
#
loop_
_entity.id
_entity.type
_entity.pdbx_description
1 polymer ?
#
loop_
_entity_poly.entity_id
_entity_poly.type
_entity_poly.pdbx_seq_one_letter_code
_entity_poly.pdbx_strand_id
1 'polypeptide(L)'
;QVYVGVWDCYATEAFHNPEAYNLLFFEYNNVKLKEAMREYYEMFPEDIVNVNRFFYNMLQTPSFLARDFEMCKRCINVGGITYDNAVKLNRMVCMLFEGYFKDVYENGIEEEQIPERVKLMVDDVDTIVMALANNLKGYKGYRK
;
A
#
# COMPACT_ATOMS: atom_id res chain seq x y z
N GLN A 1 -4.81 8.98 -9.40
CA GLN A 1 -5.41 7.68 -9.79
C GLN A 1 -4.47 6.52 -9.44
N VAL A 2 -3.19 6.54 -9.87
CA VAL A 2 -2.25 5.42 -9.63
C VAL A 2 -2.09 5.09 -8.15
N TYR A 3 -1.91 6.09 -7.28
CA TYR A 3 -1.76 5.89 -5.84
C TYR A 3 -2.98 5.18 -5.23
N VAL A 4 -4.18 5.64 -5.52
CA VAL A 4 -5.43 5.02 -5.04
C VAL A 4 -5.60 3.61 -5.61
N GLY A 5 -5.26 3.40 -6.89
CA GLY A 5 -5.32 2.08 -7.54
C GLY A 5 -4.39 1.04 -6.92
N VAL A 6 -3.22 1.46 -6.43
CA VAL A 6 -2.32 0.55 -5.69
C VAL A 6 -2.95 0.12 -4.38
N TRP A 7 -3.60 1.02 -3.66
CA TRP A 7 -4.31 0.68 -2.42
C TRP A 7 -5.52 -0.22 -2.66
N ASP A 8 -6.23 -0.05 -3.79
CA ASP A 8 -7.33 -0.96 -4.20
C ASP A 8 -6.82 -2.38 -4.38
N CYS A 9 -5.75 -2.55 -5.15
CA CYS A 9 -5.11 -3.84 -5.37
C CYS A 9 -4.57 -4.44 -4.06
N TYR A 10 -3.86 -3.63 -3.26
CA TYR A 10 -3.24 -4.07 -2.02
C TYR A 10 -4.27 -4.52 -0.98
N ALA A 11 -5.35 -3.74 -0.79
CA ALA A 11 -6.43 -4.10 0.12
C ALA A 11 -7.19 -5.35 -0.32
N THR A 12 -7.43 -5.49 -1.63
CA THR A 12 -8.07 -6.69 -2.19
C THR A 12 -7.28 -7.94 -1.82
N GLU A 13 -5.98 -7.96 -2.10
CA GLU A 13 -5.11 -9.09 -1.80
C GLU A 13 -4.97 -9.34 -0.29
N ALA A 14 -4.83 -8.28 0.50
CA ALA A 14 -4.68 -8.39 1.95
C ALA A 14 -5.93 -8.93 2.64
N PHE A 15 -7.12 -8.56 2.18
CA PHE A 15 -8.37 -9.03 2.78
C PHE A 15 -8.75 -10.46 2.35
N HIS A 16 -8.28 -10.92 1.18
CA HIS A 16 -8.37 -12.32 0.79
C HIS A 16 -7.36 -13.22 1.51
N ASN A 17 -6.22 -12.68 1.91
CA ASN A 17 -5.12 -13.45 2.51
C ASN A 17 -4.62 -12.82 3.81
N PRO A 18 -5.49 -12.59 4.82
CA PRO A 18 -5.15 -11.80 6.00
C PRO A 18 -4.03 -12.41 6.84
N GLU A 19 -3.97 -13.73 6.95
CA GLU A 19 -2.91 -14.43 7.70
C GLU A 19 -1.52 -14.19 7.08
N ALA A 20 -1.41 -14.32 5.75
CA ALA A 20 -0.15 -14.10 5.05
C ALA A 20 0.31 -12.64 5.17
N TYR A 21 -0.63 -11.69 5.03
CA TYR A 21 -0.32 -10.27 5.14
C TYR A 21 0.03 -9.84 6.55
N ASN A 22 -0.65 -10.39 7.57
CA ASN A 22 -0.29 -10.15 8.96
C ASN A 22 1.14 -10.62 9.25
N LEU A 23 1.47 -11.82 8.82
CA LEU A 23 2.81 -12.39 8.97
C LEU A 23 3.89 -11.54 8.29
N LEU A 24 3.67 -11.15 7.04
CA LEU A 24 4.67 -10.45 6.24
C LEU A 24 4.88 -8.99 6.65
N PHE A 25 3.84 -8.30 7.10
CA PHE A 25 3.86 -6.85 7.26
C PHE A 25 3.72 -6.35 8.68
N PHE A 26 3.16 -7.16 9.59
CA PHE A 26 2.87 -6.74 10.96
C PHE A 26 3.56 -7.58 12.04
N GLU A 27 3.69 -8.90 11.89
CA GLU A 27 4.32 -9.75 12.91
C GLU A 27 5.82 -9.93 12.75
N TYR A 28 6.34 -9.94 11.51
CA TYR A 28 7.76 -10.11 11.30
C TYR A 28 8.48 -8.78 11.27
N ASN A 29 9.51 -8.66 12.11
CA ASN A 29 10.51 -7.61 11.97
C ASN A 29 11.03 -7.60 10.52
N ASN A 30 11.07 -6.42 9.91
CA ASN A 30 11.52 -6.17 8.55
C ASN A 30 12.88 -6.80 8.19
N VAL A 31 13.68 -7.16 9.20
CA VAL A 31 14.95 -7.88 9.02
C VAL A 31 14.71 -9.27 8.45
N LYS A 32 13.75 -10.04 8.98
CA LYS A 32 13.46 -11.41 8.50
C LYS A 32 12.89 -11.45 7.10
N LEU A 33 12.00 -10.50 6.76
CA LEU A 33 11.49 -10.40 5.39
C LEU A 33 12.62 -10.10 4.40
N LYS A 34 13.51 -9.18 4.76
CA LYS A 34 14.67 -8.82 3.94
C LYS A 34 15.65 -9.99 3.76
N GLU A 35 15.88 -10.76 4.81
CA GLU A 35 16.70 -11.98 4.76
C GLU A 35 16.05 -13.05 3.89
N ALA A 36 14.77 -13.34 4.09
CA ALA A 36 14.03 -14.31 3.28
C ALA A 36 13.99 -13.92 1.79
N MET A 37 13.83 -12.65 1.48
CA MET A 37 13.89 -12.15 0.11
C MET A 37 15.29 -12.31 -0.49
N ARG A 38 16.35 -12.03 0.27
CA ARG A 38 17.72 -12.23 -0.20
C ARG A 38 17.95 -13.71 -0.51
N GLU A 39 17.58 -14.61 0.40
CA GLU A 39 17.71 -16.06 0.19
C GLU A 39 16.90 -16.54 -1.02
N TYR A 40 15.68 -16.02 -1.20
CA TYR A 40 14.86 -16.34 -2.37
C TYR A 40 15.56 -15.95 -3.68
N TYR A 41 16.08 -14.73 -3.78
CA TYR A 41 16.76 -14.26 -4.98
C TYR A 41 18.17 -14.86 -5.19
N GLU A 42 18.79 -15.38 -4.14
CA GLU A 42 20.00 -16.20 -4.27
C GLU A 42 19.68 -17.59 -4.88
N MET A 43 18.51 -18.14 -4.56
CA MET A 43 18.03 -19.40 -5.15
C MET A 43 17.45 -19.24 -6.56
N PHE A 44 16.82 -18.10 -6.84
CA PHE A 44 16.12 -17.81 -8.10
C PHE A 44 16.59 -16.47 -8.70
N PRO A 45 17.86 -16.40 -9.17
CA PRO A 45 18.43 -15.15 -9.66
C PRO A 45 17.74 -14.60 -10.93
N GLU A 46 17.09 -15.46 -11.70
CA GLU A 46 16.29 -15.06 -12.88
C GLU A 46 15.08 -14.21 -12.53
N ASP A 47 14.53 -14.36 -11.33
CA ASP A 47 13.38 -13.58 -10.89
C ASP A 47 13.75 -12.12 -10.61
N ILE A 48 15.00 -11.83 -10.24
CA ILE A 48 15.49 -10.45 -10.06
C ILE A 48 15.44 -9.67 -11.38
N VAL A 49 15.73 -10.31 -12.50
CA VAL A 49 15.78 -9.66 -13.81
C VAL A 49 14.40 -9.18 -14.25
N ASN A 50 13.36 -9.87 -13.79
CA ASN A 50 11.96 -9.58 -14.14
C ASN A 50 11.28 -8.62 -13.14
N VAL A 51 11.88 -8.39 -11.96
CA VAL A 51 11.32 -7.46 -10.97
C VAL A 51 11.66 -6.03 -11.34
N ASN A 52 10.65 -5.19 -11.47
CA ASN A 52 10.85 -3.76 -11.62
C ASN A 52 11.71 -3.24 -10.45
N ARG A 53 12.83 -2.58 -10.76
CA ARG A 53 13.80 -2.05 -9.78
C ARG A 53 13.14 -1.21 -8.68
N PHE A 54 12.06 -0.52 -9.02
CA PHE A 54 11.28 0.25 -8.04
C PHE A 54 10.64 -0.67 -6.98
N PHE A 55 9.99 -1.76 -7.40
CA PHE A 55 9.39 -2.73 -6.47
C PHE A 55 10.44 -3.43 -5.63
N TYR A 56 11.57 -3.81 -6.22
CA TYR A 56 12.68 -4.39 -5.46
C TYR A 56 13.18 -3.46 -4.36
N ASN A 57 13.43 -2.19 -4.69
CA ASN A 57 13.86 -1.18 -3.70
C ASN A 57 12.79 -0.92 -2.63
N MET A 58 11.52 -0.89 -3.02
CA MET A 58 10.40 -0.73 -2.09
C MET A 58 10.33 -1.87 -1.08
N LEU A 59 10.54 -3.11 -1.51
CA LEU A 59 10.56 -4.29 -0.64
C LEU A 59 11.77 -4.31 0.31
N GLN A 60 12.89 -3.68 -0.08
CA GLN A 60 14.06 -3.51 0.79
C GLN A 60 13.86 -2.41 1.85
N THR A 61 12.79 -1.63 1.76
CA THR A 61 12.53 -0.52 2.68
C THR A 61 12.00 -1.04 4.02
N PRO A 62 12.51 -0.54 5.16
CA PRO A 62 12.41 -1.23 6.45
C PRO A 62 11.03 -1.24 7.10
N SER A 63 10.08 -0.42 6.70
CA SER A 63 8.75 -0.40 7.31
C SER A 63 7.63 -0.20 6.28
N PHE A 64 6.42 -0.61 6.66
CA PHE A 64 5.22 -0.39 5.86
C PHE A 64 5.00 1.08 5.52
N LEU A 65 5.09 1.95 6.51
CA LEU A 65 5.00 3.40 6.35
C LEU A 65 6.06 3.96 5.38
N ALA A 66 7.31 3.51 5.50
CA ALA A 66 8.39 3.96 4.63
C ALA A 66 8.22 3.44 3.19
N ARG A 67 7.67 2.24 3.00
CA ARG A 67 7.36 1.70 1.66
C ARG A 67 6.29 2.51 0.94
N ASP A 68 5.20 2.86 1.61
CA ASP A 68 4.17 3.72 1.02
C ASP A 68 4.73 5.11 0.70
N PHE A 69 5.62 5.64 1.55
CA PHE A 69 6.23 6.94 1.28
C PHE A 69 7.09 6.98 0.01
N GLU A 70 7.71 5.86 -0.41
CA GLU A 70 8.39 5.78 -1.70
C GLU A 70 7.45 6.05 -2.88
N MET A 71 6.19 5.63 -2.77
CA MET A 71 5.15 5.98 -3.76
C MET A 71 4.81 7.46 -3.72
N CYS A 72 4.69 8.04 -2.52
CA CYS A 72 4.44 9.47 -2.34
C CYS A 72 5.54 10.35 -2.96
N LYS A 73 6.81 9.92 -2.90
CA LYS A 73 7.94 10.64 -3.54
C LYS A 73 7.74 10.83 -5.04
N ARG A 74 7.15 9.85 -5.73
CA ARG A 74 6.85 10.00 -7.17
C ARG A 74 5.80 11.08 -7.41
N CYS A 75 4.79 11.16 -6.55
CA CYS A 75 3.76 12.21 -6.62
C CYS A 75 4.34 13.59 -6.32
N ILE A 76 5.29 13.70 -5.39
CA ILE A 76 6.02 14.95 -5.08
C ILE A 76 6.82 15.39 -6.31
N ASN A 77 7.58 14.49 -6.92
CA ASN A 77 8.47 14.80 -8.04
C ASN A 77 7.73 15.34 -9.27
N VAL A 78 6.47 14.95 -9.46
CA VAL A 78 5.63 15.46 -10.57
C VAL A 78 4.76 16.64 -10.14
N GLY A 79 4.95 17.18 -8.94
CA GLY A 79 4.20 18.34 -8.44
C GLY A 79 2.74 18.04 -8.06
N GLY A 80 2.38 16.77 -7.97
CA GLY A 80 1.02 16.33 -7.64
C GLY A 80 0.63 16.55 -6.17
N ILE A 81 1.63 16.67 -5.28
CA ILE A 81 1.45 16.90 -3.85
C ILE A 81 2.70 17.61 -3.28
N THR A 82 2.54 18.45 -2.26
CA THR A 82 3.68 19.00 -1.51
C THR A 82 4.30 17.95 -0.60
N TYR A 83 5.54 18.13 -0.20
CA TYR A 83 6.22 17.21 0.73
C TYR A 83 5.45 17.06 2.05
N ASP A 84 5.02 18.18 2.67
CA ASP A 84 4.29 18.16 3.95
C ASP A 84 2.95 17.43 3.84
N ASN A 85 2.23 17.64 2.74
CA ASN A 85 0.98 16.93 2.48
C ASN A 85 1.23 15.44 2.18
N ALA A 86 2.33 15.10 1.51
CA ALA A 86 2.71 13.70 1.28
C ALA A 86 3.02 12.96 2.58
N VAL A 87 3.69 13.61 3.53
CA VAL A 87 3.92 13.05 4.88
C VAL A 87 2.61 12.79 5.61
N LYS A 88 1.66 13.74 5.52
CA LYS A 88 0.32 13.57 6.10
C LYS A 88 -0.46 12.45 5.42
N LEU A 89 -0.48 12.43 4.09
CA LEU A 89 -1.14 11.39 3.28
C LEU A 89 -0.63 10.01 3.66
N ASN A 90 0.67 9.80 3.63
CA ASN A 90 1.32 8.55 3.99
C ASN A 90 0.89 8.05 5.37
N ARG A 91 0.99 8.91 6.40
CA ARG A 91 0.60 8.54 7.75
C ARG A 91 -0.88 8.19 7.86
N MET A 92 -1.76 9.02 7.28
CA MET A 92 -3.21 8.84 7.38
C MET A 92 -3.66 7.57 6.66
N VAL A 93 -3.15 7.31 5.46
CA VAL A 93 -3.54 6.15 4.67
C VAL A 93 -3.00 4.86 5.26
N CYS A 94 -1.75 4.84 5.77
CA CYS A 94 -1.22 3.66 6.45
C CYS A 94 -2.01 3.32 7.72
N MET A 95 -2.34 4.32 8.56
CA MET A 95 -3.16 4.11 9.76
C MET A 95 -4.59 3.65 9.42
N LEU A 96 -5.16 4.20 8.35
CA LEU A 96 -6.47 3.80 7.85
C LEU A 96 -6.46 2.33 7.41
N PHE A 97 -5.48 1.94 6.59
CA PHE A 97 -5.33 0.55 6.14
C PHE A 97 -5.12 -0.40 7.31
N GLU A 98 -4.23 -0.07 8.25
CA GLU A 98 -4.01 -0.89 9.45
C GLU A 98 -5.30 -1.10 10.26
N GLY A 99 -6.14 -0.07 10.38
CA GLY A 99 -7.44 -0.17 11.04
C GLY A 99 -8.39 -1.12 10.34
N TYR A 100 -8.56 -0.99 9.02
CA TYR A 100 -9.39 -1.91 8.23
C TYR A 100 -8.85 -3.33 8.23
N PHE A 101 -7.54 -3.48 8.07
CA PHE A 101 -6.88 -4.78 8.05
C PHE A 101 -7.01 -5.50 9.40
N LYS A 102 -6.80 -4.79 10.51
CA LYS A 102 -6.94 -5.35 11.86
C LYS A 102 -8.35 -5.85 12.11
N ASP A 103 -9.37 -5.11 11.69
CA ASP A 103 -10.78 -5.53 11.81
C ASP A 103 -11.03 -6.83 11.03
N VAL A 104 -10.55 -6.93 9.78
CA VAL A 104 -10.67 -8.13 8.96
C VAL A 104 -9.90 -9.32 9.56
N TYR A 105 -8.68 -9.09 10.05
CA TYR A 105 -7.82 -10.13 10.61
C TYR A 105 -8.37 -10.70 11.93
N GLU A 106 -8.84 -9.82 12.84
CA GLU A 106 -9.31 -10.23 14.16
C GLU A 106 -10.74 -10.79 14.17
N ASN A 107 -11.62 -10.22 13.34
CA ASN A 107 -13.06 -10.56 13.34
C ASN A 107 -13.44 -11.49 12.19
N GLY A 108 -12.57 -11.65 11.19
CA GLY A 108 -12.88 -12.34 9.95
C GLY A 108 -13.76 -11.50 9.02
N ILE A 109 -13.90 -11.97 7.80
CA ILE A 109 -14.78 -11.40 6.78
C ILE A 109 -15.23 -12.51 5.83
N GLU A 110 -16.51 -12.53 5.45
CA GLU A 110 -17.00 -13.43 4.42
C GLU A 110 -16.52 -12.96 3.03
N GLU A 111 -16.21 -13.91 2.16
CA GLU A 111 -15.62 -13.62 0.83
C GLU A 111 -16.48 -12.64 0.02
N GLU A 112 -17.80 -12.78 0.10
CA GLU A 112 -18.76 -11.93 -0.59
C GLU A 112 -18.76 -10.47 -0.07
N GLN A 113 -18.28 -10.23 1.14
CA GLN A 113 -18.20 -8.90 1.78
C GLN A 113 -16.90 -8.17 1.46
N ILE A 114 -15.87 -8.87 0.98
CA ILE A 114 -14.56 -8.29 0.69
C ILE A 114 -14.64 -7.13 -0.31
N PRO A 115 -15.36 -7.24 -1.45
CA PRO A 115 -15.44 -6.15 -2.42
C PRO A 115 -16.03 -4.86 -1.84
N GLU A 116 -17.03 -4.96 -0.96
CA GLU A 116 -17.63 -3.80 -0.29
C GLU A 116 -16.67 -3.18 0.72
N ARG A 117 -15.97 -4.01 1.51
CA ARG A 117 -14.98 -3.55 2.48
C ARG A 117 -13.79 -2.85 1.81
N VAL A 118 -13.29 -3.42 0.71
CA VAL A 118 -12.25 -2.79 -0.12
C VAL A 118 -12.75 -1.45 -0.67
N LYS A 119 -13.97 -1.42 -1.20
CA LYS A 119 -14.55 -0.20 -1.73
C LYS A 119 -14.61 0.91 -0.67
N LEU A 120 -15.08 0.62 0.54
CA LEU A 120 -15.13 1.60 1.64
C LEU A 120 -13.74 2.16 1.95
N MET A 121 -12.75 1.29 2.11
CA MET A 121 -11.37 1.72 2.39
C MET A 121 -10.81 2.59 1.25
N VAL A 122 -11.03 2.20 0.01
CA VAL A 122 -10.54 2.93 -1.17
C VAL A 122 -11.23 4.29 -1.32
N ASP A 123 -12.52 4.39 -1.04
CA ASP A 123 -13.26 5.66 -1.05
C ASP A 123 -12.72 6.61 0.05
N ASP A 124 -12.32 6.08 1.21
CA ASP A 124 -11.68 6.85 2.28
C ASP A 124 -10.29 7.34 1.85
N VAL A 125 -9.47 6.46 1.24
CA VAL A 125 -8.16 6.83 0.68
C VAL A 125 -8.31 7.93 -0.37
N ASP A 126 -9.27 7.79 -1.28
CA ASP A 126 -9.54 8.77 -2.32
C ASP A 126 -9.94 10.13 -1.73
N THR A 127 -10.73 10.12 -0.67
CA THR A 127 -11.13 11.33 0.06
C THR A 127 -9.91 12.05 0.65
N ILE A 128 -8.97 11.31 1.25
CA ILE A 128 -7.73 11.87 1.80
C ILE A 128 -6.86 12.45 0.66
N VAL A 129 -6.74 11.72 -0.45
CA VAL A 129 -5.99 12.18 -1.63
C VAL A 129 -6.59 13.47 -2.19
N MET A 130 -7.91 13.55 -2.32
CA MET A 130 -8.60 14.75 -2.81
C MET A 130 -8.39 15.96 -1.90
N ALA A 131 -8.28 15.75 -0.59
CA ALA A 131 -8.04 16.81 0.38
C ALA A 131 -6.59 17.35 0.38
N LEU A 132 -5.60 16.53 0.02
CA LEU A 132 -4.19 16.86 0.17
C LEU A 132 -3.42 17.07 -1.14
N ALA A 133 -3.91 16.54 -2.26
CA ALA A 133 -3.25 16.64 -3.55
C ALA A 133 -3.47 18.00 -4.23
N ASN A 134 -2.49 18.38 -5.07
CA ASN A 134 -2.54 19.58 -5.89
C ASN A 134 -3.19 19.28 -7.26
N ASN A 135 -3.72 20.31 -7.91
CA ASN A 135 -4.11 20.28 -9.34
C ASN A 135 -5.05 19.13 -9.74
N LEU A 136 -6.09 18.90 -8.96
CA LEU A 136 -7.10 17.88 -9.26
C LEU A 136 -8.10 18.30 -10.37
N LYS A 137 -7.71 19.20 -11.30
CA LYS A 137 -8.60 19.63 -12.40
C LYS A 137 -9.11 18.42 -13.19
N GLY A 138 -10.43 18.20 -13.16
CA GLY A 138 -11.09 17.11 -13.87
C GLY A 138 -11.05 15.75 -13.15
N TYR A 139 -10.41 15.65 -12.01
CA TYR A 139 -10.50 14.44 -11.19
C TYR A 139 -11.85 14.38 -10.48
N LYS A 140 -12.60 13.33 -10.73
CA LYS A 140 -13.95 13.13 -10.16
C LYS A 140 -14.00 12.03 -9.09
N GLY A 141 -12.85 11.49 -8.71
CA GLY A 141 -12.71 10.32 -7.84
C GLY A 141 -12.22 9.08 -8.59
N TYR A 142 -11.75 8.09 -7.85
CA TYR A 142 -11.11 6.90 -8.43
C TYR A 142 -12.12 6.00 -9.18
N ARG A 143 -13.32 5.86 -8.63
CA ARG A 143 -14.37 4.96 -9.16
C ARG A 143 -15.60 5.70 -9.72
N LYS A 144 -15.44 7.00 -10.03
CA LYS A 144 -16.53 7.83 -10.57
C LYS A 144 -16.35 8.12 -12.05
#